data_3983c8f5559516539b18f9dd0d9bfffc
#
_entry.id   3983c8f5559516539b18f9dd0d9bfffc
#
_cell.length_a   1.000
_cell.length_b   1.000
_cell.length_c   1.000
_cell.angle_alpha   90.00
_cell.angle_beta   90.00
_cell.angle_gamma   90.00
#
_symmetry.space_group_name_H-M   'P 1'
#
loop_
_entity.id
_entity.type
_entity.pdbx_description
1 polymer ?
#
loop_
_entity_poly.entity_id
_entity_poly.type
_entity_poly.pdbx_seq_one_letter_code
_entity_poly.pdbx_strand_id
1 'polypeptide(L)'
;MCIIPQLTDLDLEDIDIVAIDLETYDPNLKTKGLGAIRKDGFVTGIAIATKKQTMYFPIAHHMTDNLNTKETWKYLNDKIFKNKDISKVFHNAMYDVCWIRAATGEMLQGKLLDTMIAASVIDETRMKYSLDSVSKSYLKESKYKYDMSAKVLEWSSGTIKDPMSNMHKLPYHLVKDYAEQDVNLTLKLWNVFEKKLDEVVYTKENDDGSKELKTCRKIFELETKLFPCLVDMKFKGVKIDVQKAKTLGKLLEKRRDNLLKIIKKHTNLDIEIWAASSIKKLLDHQQIFDYDKTKDREKKIKGKDGKVLLNEDGTPKTEIVKSTTPKLPKDYLQTHKNRFLRMIVKARECDKAKNTFIEGLLEFVHEGRIHADINQIR
;
A
#
# COMPACT_ATOMS: atom_id res chain seq x y z
N MET A 1 -5.50 4.40 36.67
CA MET A 1 -6.09 3.48 35.65
C MET A 1 -6.90 4.33 34.68
N CYS A 2 -6.67 4.21 33.40
CA CYS A 2 -7.52 4.89 32.41
C CYS A 2 -8.76 4.02 32.22
N ILE A 3 -9.95 4.60 32.43
CA ILE A 3 -11.21 3.86 32.25
C ILE A 3 -11.42 3.64 30.75
N ILE A 4 -11.52 2.38 30.31
CA ILE A 4 -11.88 2.03 28.93
C ILE A 4 -13.42 2.11 28.75
N PRO A 5 -13.92 2.53 27.58
CA PRO A 5 -15.34 2.59 27.32
C PRO A 5 -15.95 1.19 27.27
N GLN A 6 -17.23 1.09 27.68
CA GLN A 6 -18.02 -0.13 27.51
C GLN A 6 -18.81 -0.06 26.19
N LEU A 7 -19.16 -1.21 25.64
CA LEU A 7 -19.96 -1.28 24.39
C LEU A 7 -21.33 -0.62 24.54
N THR A 8 -21.89 -0.66 25.75
CA THR A 8 -23.16 -0.01 26.08
C THR A 8 -23.10 1.50 26.12
N ASP A 9 -21.90 2.09 26.19
CA ASP A 9 -21.73 3.54 26.15
C ASP A 9 -21.92 4.08 24.72
N LEU A 10 -21.92 3.20 23.71
CA LEU A 10 -22.16 3.57 22.32
C LEU A 10 -23.66 3.77 22.07
N ASP A 11 -24.06 5.05 21.96
CA ASP A 11 -25.43 5.41 21.61
C ASP A 11 -25.67 5.19 20.10
N LEU A 12 -26.50 4.20 19.80
CA LEU A 12 -26.92 3.84 18.44
C LEU A 12 -28.38 4.20 18.15
N GLU A 13 -29.07 4.89 19.07
CA GLU A 13 -30.44 5.33 18.84
C GLU A 13 -30.50 6.38 17.72
N ASP A 14 -31.39 6.24 16.77
CA ASP A 14 -31.57 7.12 15.61
C ASP A 14 -30.30 7.32 14.77
N ILE A 15 -29.42 6.32 14.72
CA ILE A 15 -28.21 6.33 13.92
C ILE A 15 -28.44 5.59 12.59
N ASP A 16 -28.27 6.30 11.49
CA ASP A 16 -28.36 5.82 10.12
C ASP A 16 -27.00 5.66 9.44
N ILE A 17 -25.95 6.22 10.06
CA ILE A 17 -24.59 6.19 9.53
C ILE A 17 -23.56 6.13 10.66
N VAL A 18 -22.54 5.30 10.46
CA VAL A 18 -21.37 5.20 11.36
C VAL A 18 -20.08 5.21 10.53
N ALA A 19 -19.07 5.92 10.99
CA ALA A 19 -17.71 5.72 10.46
C ALA A 19 -16.96 4.73 11.34
N ILE A 20 -16.13 3.89 10.73
CA ILE A 20 -15.39 2.80 11.39
C ILE A 20 -13.96 2.82 10.91
N ASP A 21 -13.02 2.63 11.83
CA ASP A 21 -11.59 2.46 11.56
C ASP A 21 -11.02 1.42 12.51
N LEU A 22 -10.10 0.58 12.01
CA LEU A 22 -9.51 -0.50 12.80
C LEU A 22 -8.02 -0.26 13.01
N GLU A 23 -7.60 -0.36 14.26
CA GLU A 23 -6.19 -0.48 14.58
C GLU A 23 -5.78 -1.96 14.59
N THR A 24 -4.70 -2.29 13.90
CA THR A 24 -4.33 -3.68 13.66
C THR A 24 -2.85 -3.95 13.87
N TYR A 25 -2.54 -5.19 14.18
CA TYR A 25 -1.20 -5.76 14.03
C TYR A 25 -1.18 -6.68 12.82
N ASP A 26 -0.54 -6.25 11.74
CA ASP A 26 -0.37 -7.02 10.50
C ASP A 26 1.11 -7.03 10.07
N PRO A 27 1.92 -7.91 10.67
CA PRO A 27 3.38 -7.86 10.57
C PRO A 27 3.91 -8.15 9.17
N ASN A 28 3.16 -8.88 8.37
CA ASN A 28 3.58 -9.33 7.04
C ASN A 28 2.81 -8.64 5.90
N LEU A 29 2.04 -7.59 6.17
CA LEU A 29 1.21 -6.90 5.17
C LEU A 29 1.98 -6.56 3.89
N LYS A 30 3.16 -5.96 4.02
CA LYS A 30 3.98 -5.51 2.87
C LYS A 30 4.68 -6.64 2.12
N THR A 31 4.91 -7.77 2.76
CA THR A 31 5.74 -8.86 2.22
C THR A 31 4.91 -10.07 1.76
N LYS A 32 3.76 -10.29 2.38
CA LYS A 32 2.91 -11.46 2.13
C LYS A 32 1.44 -11.14 1.88
N GLY A 33 1.09 -9.84 1.87
CA GLY A 33 -0.29 -9.37 1.72
C GLY A 33 -1.07 -9.36 3.04
N LEU A 34 -2.40 -9.30 2.98
CA LEU A 34 -3.29 -9.03 4.10
C LEU A 34 -3.35 -10.15 5.14
N GLY A 35 -3.04 -9.85 6.40
CA GLY A 35 -3.04 -10.78 7.53
C GLY A 35 -4.42 -11.32 7.89
N ALA A 36 -5.48 -10.58 7.63
CA ALA A 36 -6.87 -11.03 7.81
C ALA A 36 -7.17 -12.34 7.06
N ILE A 37 -6.58 -12.53 5.88
CA ILE A 37 -6.75 -13.75 5.08
C ILE A 37 -5.81 -14.84 5.55
N ARG A 38 -4.56 -14.50 5.86
CA ARG A 38 -3.53 -15.44 6.30
C ARG A 38 -3.66 -15.86 7.77
N LYS A 39 -4.46 -15.14 8.55
CA LYS A 39 -4.63 -15.36 10.00
C LYS A 39 -3.33 -15.21 10.81
N ASP A 40 -2.45 -14.29 10.37
CA ASP A 40 -1.16 -14.04 11.03
C ASP A 40 -1.03 -12.62 11.61
N GLY A 41 -2.15 -12.04 11.97
CA GLY A 41 -2.29 -10.76 12.65
C GLY A 41 -3.58 -10.70 13.44
N PHE A 42 -3.91 -9.54 13.99
CA PHE A 42 -5.15 -9.32 14.74
C PHE A 42 -5.53 -7.84 14.80
N VAL A 43 -6.79 -7.58 15.13
CA VAL A 43 -7.30 -6.23 15.40
C VAL A 43 -6.98 -5.87 16.84
N THR A 44 -6.35 -4.74 17.08
CA THR A 44 -5.97 -4.25 18.40
C THR A 44 -7.09 -3.42 19.04
N GLY A 45 -7.83 -2.69 18.21
CA GLY A 45 -8.97 -1.90 18.65
C GLY A 45 -9.83 -1.42 17.49
N ILE A 46 -11.00 -0.90 17.82
CA ILE A 46 -12.03 -0.48 16.88
C ILE A 46 -12.46 0.94 17.23
N ALA A 47 -12.29 1.88 16.32
CA ALA A 47 -12.82 3.22 16.45
C ALA A 47 -14.15 3.36 15.71
N ILE A 48 -15.12 4.00 16.35
CA ILE A 48 -16.46 4.24 15.81
C ILE A 48 -16.84 5.69 16.04
N ALA A 49 -17.26 6.39 14.99
CA ALA A 49 -17.87 7.70 15.08
C ALA A 49 -19.31 7.69 14.58
N THR A 50 -20.17 8.32 15.34
CA THR A 50 -21.56 8.62 14.99
C THR A 50 -21.76 10.14 14.97
N LYS A 51 -22.95 10.62 14.58
CA LYS A 51 -23.30 12.04 14.71
C LYS A 51 -23.33 12.54 16.16
N LYS A 52 -23.38 11.62 17.14
CA LYS A 52 -23.50 11.94 18.57
C LYS A 52 -22.15 11.87 19.29
N GLN A 53 -21.29 10.91 18.92
CA GLN A 53 -20.08 10.61 19.69
C GLN A 53 -19.03 9.87 18.86
N THR A 54 -17.81 9.86 19.38
CA THR A 54 -16.69 9.10 18.83
C THR A 54 -16.06 8.29 19.97
N MET A 55 -15.79 7.02 19.75
CA MET A 55 -15.25 6.11 20.76
C MET A 55 -14.25 5.14 20.15
N TYR A 56 -13.21 4.82 20.92
CA TYR A 56 -12.23 3.79 20.59
C TYR A 56 -12.33 2.63 21.59
N PHE A 57 -12.57 1.42 21.10
CA PHE A 57 -12.72 0.19 21.89
C PHE A 57 -11.45 -0.66 21.79
N PRO A 58 -10.63 -0.74 22.84
CA PRO A 58 -9.46 -1.61 22.86
C PRO A 58 -9.87 -3.07 23.05
N ILE A 59 -9.37 -4.00 22.22
CA ILE A 59 -9.71 -5.42 22.27
C ILE A 59 -8.51 -6.36 22.35
N ALA A 60 -7.30 -5.89 22.00
CA ALA A 60 -6.08 -6.69 22.03
C ALA A 60 -4.81 -5.86 22.18
N HIS A 61 -4.81 -4.83 23.01
CA HIS A 61 -3.61 -4.11 23.41
C HIS A 61 -2.86 -4.85 24.52
N HIS A 62 -1.52 -4.83 24.49
CA HIS A 62 -0.73 -5.55 25.49
C HIS A 62 -0.65 -4.86 26.86
N MET A 63 -0.75 -3.53 26.91
CA MET A 63 -0.45 -2.74 28.12
C MET A 63 -1.65 -1.97 28.64
N THR A 64 -2.85 -2.53 28.48
CA THR A 64 -4.07 -1.93 28.99
C THR A 64 -5.13 -3.02 29.21
N ASP A 65 -6.18 -2.68 29.97
CA ASP A 65 -7.38 -3.49 29.99
C ASP A 65 -8.03 -3.46 28.60
N ASN A 66 -8.57 -4.59 28.20
CA ASN A 66 -9.25 -4.77 26.93
C ASN A 66 -10.68 -5.24 27.16
N LEU A 67 -11.57 -4.89 26.26
CA LEU A 67 -12.88 -5.53 26.18
C LEU A 67 -12.72 -6.99 25.75
N ASN A 68 -13.70 -7.83 26.11
CA ASN A 68 -13.72 -9.21 25.63
C ASN A 68 -13.87 -9.22 24.10
N THR A 69 -12.87 -9.72 23.41
CA THR A 69 -12.80 -9.72 21.95
C THR A 69 -14.03 -10.39 21.30
N LYS A 70 -14.44 -11.56 21.79
CA LYS A 70 -15.59 -12.30 21.22
C LYS A 70 -16.90 -11.57 21.43
N GLU A 71 -17.12 -11.03 22.63
CA GLU A 71 -18.33 -10.26 22.96
C GLU A 71 -18.38 -8.97 22.17
N THR A 72 -17.25 -8.28 22.01
CA THR A 72 -17.15 -7.06 21.20
C THR A 72 -17.52 -7.33 19.75
N TRP A 73 -16.92 -8.34 19.12
CA TRP A 73 -17.26 -8.68 17.75
C TRP A 73 -18.71 -9.09 17.59
N LYS A 74 -19.25 -9.87 18.53
CA LYS A 74 -20.66 -10.26 18.51
C LYS A 74 -21.57 -9.05 18.64
N TYR A 75 -21.32 -8.16 19.60
CA TYR A 75 -22.13 -6.95 19.81
C TYR A 75 -22.14 -6.06 18.56
N LEU A 76 -20.96 -5.76 18.02
CA LEU A 76 -20.83 -4.90 16.83
C LEU A 76 -21.45 -5.55 15.59
N ASN A 77 -21.32 -6.88 15.46
CA ASN A 77 -21.95 -7.60 14.37
C ASN A 77 -23.48 -7.52 14.44
N ASP A 78 -24.04 -7.75 15.61
CA ASP A 78 -25.50 -7.77 15.80
C ASP A 78 -26.10 -6.34 15.73
N LYS A 79 -25.42 -5.33 16.25
CA LYS A 79 -25.94 -3.97 16.33
C LYS A 79 -25.63 -3.09 15.11
N ILE A 80 -24.45 -3.28 14.49
CA ILE A 80 -23.96 -2.41 13.43
C ILE A 80 -23.80 -3.18 12.11
N PHE A 81 -22.94 -4.24 12.09
CA PHE A 81 -22.47 -4.79 10.82
C PHE A 81 -23.57 -5.50 10.04
N LYS A 82 -24.49 -6.19 10.70
CA LYS A 82 -25.68 -6.83 10.10
C LYS A 82 -26.86 -5.88 9.88
N ASN A 83 -26.84 -4.72 10.49
CA ASN A 83 -27.94 -3.77 10.34
C ASN A 83 -27.88 -3.11 8.95
N LYS A 84 -28.89 -3.38 8.12
CA LYS A 84 -29.00 -2.87 6.75
C LYS A 84 -29.32 -1.37 6.69
N ASP A 85 -29.93 -0.85 7.74
CA ASP A 85 -30.39 0.54 7.80
C ASP A 85 -29.26 1.49 8.22
N ILE A 86 -28.19 0.96 8.79
CA ILE A 86 -26.99 1.73 9.12
C ILE A 86 -25.99 1.64 7.97
N SER A 87 -25.64 2.77 7.37
CA SER A 87 -24.52 2.89 6.41
C SER A 87 -23.18 2.90 7.17
N LYS A 88 -22.18 2.16 6.65
CA LYS A 88 -20.83 2.09 7.22
C LYS A 88 -19.86 2.86 6.34
N VAL A 89 -19.20 3.83 6.92
CA VAL A 89 -18.21 4.69 6.24
C VAL A 89 -16.81 4.31 6.68
N PHE A 90 -15.92 4.21 5.73
CA PHE A 90 -14.51 3.89 5.93
C PHE A 90 -13.61 4.86 5.14
N HIS A 91 -12.33 4.81 5.41
CA HIS A 91 -11.32 5.37 4.53
C HIS A 91 -10.34 4.29 4.12
N ASN A 92 -10.40 3.81 2.87
CA ASN A 92 -9.75 2.58 2.38
C ASN A 92 -10.43 1.30 2.91
N ALA A 93 -11.73 1.22 2.73
CA ALA A 93 -12.63 0.18 3.24
C ALA A 93 -12.16 -1.26 3.03
N MET A 94 -11.39 -1.53 1.97
CA MET A 94 -10.93 -2.89 1.64
C MET A 94 -10.13 -3.52 2.79
N TYR A 95 -9.33 -2.72 3.49
CA TYR A 95 -8.53 -3.19 4.61
C TYR A 95 -9.41 -3.58 5.81
N ASP A 96 -10.22 -2.64 6.28
CA ASP A 96 -11.05 -2.81 7.49
C ASP A 96 -12.15 -3.87 7.30
N VAL A 97 -12.84 -3.82 6.17
CA VAL A 97 -13.90 -4.79 5.86
C VAL A 97 -13.37 -6.22 5.79
N CYS A 98 -12.15 -6.42 5.28
CA CYS A 98 -11.52 -7.73 5.29
C CYS A 98 -11.23 -8.23 6.72
N TRP A 99 -10.75 -7.37 7.60
CA TRP A 99 -10.52 -7.73 9.01
C TRP A 99 -11.84 -8.01 9.75
N ILE A 100 -12.87 -7.19 9.55
CA ILE A 100 -14.20 -7.43 10.12
C ILE A 100 -14.77 -8.77 9.64
N ARG A 101 -14.68 -9.03 8.33
CA ARG A 101 -15.14 -10.30 7.77
C ARG A 101 -14.36 -11.50 8.31
N ALA A 102 -13.05 -11.37 8.47
CA ALA A 102 -12.22 -12.44 9.06
C ALA A 102 -12.61 -12.73 10.51
N ALA A 103 -12.96 -11.69 11.28
CA ALA A 103 -13.34 -11.80 12.68
C ALA A 103 -14.79 -12.32 12.88
N THR A 104 -15.71 -11.90 12.01
CA THR A 104 -17.14 -12.24 12.12
C THR A 104 -17.57 -13.44 11.30
N GLY A 105 -16.80 -13.80 10.27
CA GLY A 105 -17.14 -14.82 9.28
C GLY A 105 -18.16 -14.36 8.22
N GLU A 106 -18.64 -13.13 8.29
CA GLU A 106 -19.75 -12.63 7.48
C GLU A 106 -19.40 -11.32 6.76
N MET A 107 -20.09 -11.06 5.66
CA MET A 107 -20.01 -9.78 4.97
C MET A 107 -20.93 -8.75 5.63
N LEU A 108 -20.45 -7.52 5.79
CA LEU A 108 -21.24 -6.41 6.32
C LEU A 108 -22.47 -6.17 5.43
N GLN A 109 -23.57 -5.80 6.05
CA GLN A 109 -24.84 -5.48 5.39
C GLN A 109 -25.03 -3.97 5.29
N GLY A 110 -25.93 -3.51 4.41
CA GLY A 110 -26.19 -2.10 4.15
C GLY A 110 -25.16 -1.47 3.22
N LYS A 111 -25.13 -0.14 3.17
CA LYS A 111 -24.19 0.58 2.31
C LYS A 111 -22.78 0.60 2.91
N LEU A 112 -21.78 0.22 2.13
CA LEU A 112 -20.37 0.31 2.48
C LEU A 112 -19.77 1.48 1.70
N LEU A 113 -19.51 2.58 2.37
CA LEU A 113 -19.12 3.84 1.79
C LEU A 113 -17.62 4.07 2.05
N ASP A 114 -16.87 4.40 1.01
CA ASP A 114 -15.43 4.64 1.14
C ASP A 114 -15.09 6.08 0.72
N THR A 115 -14.61 6.87 1.69
CA THR A 115 -14.22 8.27 1.45
C THR A 115 -12.99 8.40 0.56
N MET A 116 -12.13 7.37 0.48
CA MET A 116 -11.00 7.35 -0.45
C MET A 116 -11.49 7.17 -1.89
N ILE A 117 -12.46 6.28 -2.11
CA ILE A 117 -13.11 6.10 -3.42
C ILE A 117 -13.90 7.36 -3.80
N ALA A 118 -14.69 7.94 -2.86
CA ALA A 118 -15.41 9.18 -3.12
C ALA A 118 -14.47 10.32 -3.54
N ALA A 119 -13.35 10.48 -2.84
CA ALA A 119 -12.36 11.50 -3.18
C ALA A 119 -11.76 11.28 -4.58
N SER A 120 -11.52 10.03 -4.99
CA SER A 120 -10.96 9.73 -6.31
C SER A 120 -11.96 9.96 -7.45
N VAL A 121 -13.24 9.72 -7.20
CA VAL A 121 -14.31 9.97 -8.17
C VAL A 121 -14.61 11.47 -8.31
N ILE A 122 -14.50 12.24 -7.22
CA ILE A 122 -14.71 13.70 -7.22
C ILE A 122 -13.53 14.43 -7.88
N ASP A 123 -12.30 13.96 -7.68
CA ASP A 123 -11.08 14.59 -8.21
C ASP A 123 -10.01 13.52 -8.53
N GLU A 124 -10.03 13.03 -9.77
CA GLU A 124 -9.09 12.04 -10.29
C GLU A 124 -7.69 12.60 -10.54
N THR A 125 -7.51 13.90 -10.48
CA THR A 125 -6.20 14.54 -10.72
C THR A 125 -5.28 14.51 -9.52
N ARG A 126 -5.77 14.10 -8.36
CA ARG A 126 -5.00 14.04 -7.12
C ARG A 126 -3.93 12.95 -7.17
N MET A 127 -2.75 13.30 -6.67
CA MET A 127 -1.62 12.36 -6.55
C MET A 127 -1.69 11.49 -5.28
N LYS A 128 -2.50 11.89 -4.28
CA LYS A 128 -2.59 11.21 -2.98
C LYS A 128 -4.01 11.26 -2.43
N TYR A 129 -4.50 10.10 -2.02
CA TYR A 129 -5.82 9.92 -1.42
C TYR A 129 -5.76 9.43 0.03
N SER A 130 -4.61 9.55 0.72
CA SER A 130 -4.53 9.23 2.16
C SER A 130 -5.44 10.14 2.98
N LEU A 131 -5.96 9.65 4.11
CA LEU A 131 -6.86 10.39 5.00
C LEU A 131 -6.32 11.79 5.33
N ASP A 132 -5.03 11.89 5.69
CA ASP A 132 -4.40 13.19 5.97
C ASP A 132 -4.42 14.15 4.77
N SER A 133 -4.06 13.65 3.57
CA SER A 133 -4.06 14.47 2.35
C SER A 133 -5.44 14.97 1.99
N VAL A 134 -6.45 14.11 2.11
CA VAL A 134 -7.84 14.43 1.76
C VAL A 134 -8.45 15.36 2.80
N SER A 135 -8.23 15.10 4.10
CA SER A 135 -8.73 15.96 5.19
C SER A 135 -8.15 17.37 5.12
N LYS A 136 -6.86 17.52 4.87
CA LYS A 136 -6.24 18.84 4.66
C LYS A 136 -6.89 19.62 3.53
N SER A 137 -7.23 18.95 2.43
CA SER A 137 -7.81 19.61 1.27
C SER A 137 -9.27 20.01 1.48
N TYR A 138 -10.09 19.12 2.01
CA TYR A 138 -11.54 19.31 2.06
C TYR A 138 -12.06 19.84 3.39
N LEU A 139 -11.41 19.51 4.51
CA LEU A 139 -11.80 19.94 5.85
C LEU A 139 -10.90 21.04 6.41
N LYS A 140 -9.73 21.30 5.81
CA LYS A 140 -8.67 22.13 6.40
C LYS A 140 -8.17 21.61 7.76
N GLU A 141 -8.37 20.33 8.03
CA GLU A 141 -7.94 19.62 9.22
C GLU A 141 -6.82 18.63 8.88
N SER A 142 -5.96 18.31 9.85
CA SER A 142 -4.87 17.35 9.67
C SER A 142 -5.08 16.14 10.57
N LYS A 143 -4.83 14.94 10.03
CA LYS A 143 -4.73 13.70 10.78
C LYS A 143 -3.68 13.78 11.91
N TYR A 144 -2.62 14.56 11.72
CA TYR A 144 -1.51 14.68 12.68
C TYR A 144 -1.71 15.79 13.72
N LYS A 145 -2.95 16.16 14.03
CA LYS A 145 -3.25 17.10 15.12
C LYS A 145 -2.69 16.61 16.47
N TYR A 146 -2.69 15.29 16.66
CA TYR A 146 -2.06 14.65 17.81
C TYR A 146 -0.78 13.94 17.35
N ASP A 147 0.37 14.43 17.82
CA ASP A 147 1.65 13.79 17.54
C ASP A 147 1.82 12.55 18.42
N MET A 148 1.21 11.44 18.01
CA MET A 148 1.35 10.16 18.69
C MET A 148 2.82 9.72 18.75
N SER A 149 3.61 10.02 17.72
CA SER A 149 5.02 9.61 17.67
C SER A 149 5.83 10.26 18.76
N ALA A 150 5.66 11.58 19.03
CA ALA A 150 6.33 12.26 20.10
C ALA A 150 5.90 11.73 21.47
N LYS A 151 4.59 11.57 21.70
CA LYS A 151 4.05 11.01 22.95
C LYS A 151 4.56 9.60 23.25
N VAL A 152 4.61 8.74 22.22
CA VAL A 152 5.11 7.36 22.37
C VAL A 152 6.61 7.34 22.61
N LEU A 153 7.37 8.19 21.94
CA LEU A 153 8.82 8.29 22.16
C LEU A 153 9.13 8.71 23.59
N GLU A 154 8.41 9.69 24.11
CA GLU A 154 8.53 10.17 25.50
C GLU A 154 8.12 9.05 26.48
N TRP A 155 6.93 8.46 26.32
CA TRP A 155 6.41 7.41 27.18
C TRP A 155 7.33 6.18 27.23
N SER A 156 7.88 5.77 26.09
CA SER A 156 8.77 4.60 25.98
C SER A 156 10.24 4.90 26.30
N SER A 157 10.56 6.12 26.71
CA SER A 157 11.96 6.59 26.90
C SER A 157 12.85 6.28 25.70
N GLY A 158 12.31 6.47 24.49
CA GLY A 158 13.02 6.28 23.23
C GLY A 158 13.15 4.84 22.73
N THR A 159 12.54 3.87 23.40
CA THR A 159 12.64 2.45 23.00
C THR A 159 11.73 2.12 21.81
N ILE A 160 10.56 2.74 21.67
CA ILE A 160 9.65 2.55 20.54
C ILE A 160 9.80 3.71 19.56
N LYS A 161 10.56 3.48 18.49
CA LYS A 161 10.82 4.48 17.44
C LYS A 161 9.75 4.54 16.35
N ASP A 162 9.03 3.44 16.12
CA ASP A 162 7.94 3.34 15.14
C ASP A 162 6.65 2.92 15.84
N PRO A 163 5.83 3.88 16.30
CA PRO A 163 4.58 3.59 17.00
C PRO A 163 3.55 2.94 16.10
N MET A 164 3.53 3.23 14.79
CA MET A 164 2.55 2.66 13.87
C MET A 164 2.70 1.14 13.74
N SER A 165 3.93 0.64 13.61
CA SER A 165 4.20 -0.81 13.58
C SER A 165 4.07 -1.50 14.94
N ASN A 166 3.99 -0.73 16.03
CA ASN A 166 3.92 -1.23 17.40
C ASN A 166 2.63 -0.85 18.13
N MET A 167 1.58 -0.47 17.41
CA MET A 167 0.32 -0.01 17.96
C MET A 167 -0.26 -0.97 19.03
N HIS A 168 -0.17 -2.27 18.78
CA HIS A 168 -0.61 -3.33 19.68
C HIS A 168 0.11 -3.36 21.04
N LYS A 169 1.31 -2.77 21.12
CA LYS A 169 2.09 -2.69 22.38
C LYS A 169 1.76 -1.46 23.21
N LEU A 170 1.07 -0.48 22.61
CA LEU A 170 0.79 0.79 23.26
C LEU A 170 -0.41 0.68 24.19
N PRO A 171 -0.43 1.41 25.30
CA PRO A 171 -1.60 1.50 26.16
C PRO A 171 -2.71 2.33 25.49
N TYR A 172 -3.95 2.06 25.86
CA TYR A 172 -5.16 2.69 25.32
C TYR A 172 -5.06 4.24 25.22
N HIS A 173 -4.61 4.92 26.28
CA HIS A 173 -4.59 6.38 26.33
C HIS A 173 -3.64 7.04 25.31
N LEU A 174 -2.66 6.31 24.77
CA LEU A 174 -1.78 6.81 23.72
C LEU A 174 -2.36 6.63 22.32
N VAL A 175 -3.25 5.66 22.14
CA VAL A 175 -3.84 5.30 20.84
C VAL A 175 -5.20 5.93 20.64
N LYS A 176 -5.99 6.07 21.71
CA LYS A 176 -7.36 6.57 21.69
C LYS A 176 -7.53 7.83 20.84
N ASP A 177 -6.84 8.91 21.19
CA ASP A 177 -7.02 10.22 20.56
C ASP A 177 -6.70 10.17 19.06
N TYR A 178 -5.73 9.34 18.66
CA TYR A 178 -5.35 9.12 17.28
C TYR A 178 -6.45 8.37 16.51
N ALA A 179 -6.90 7.22 17.03
CA ALA A 179 -7.92 6.39 16.40
C ALA A 179 -9.28 7.10 16.32
N GLU A 180 -9.66 7.81 17.39
CA GLU A 180 -10.89 8.62 17.42
C GLU A 180 -10.83 9.79 16.44
N GLN A 181 -9.66 10.40 16.23
CA GLN A 181 -9.49 11.45 15.23
C GLN A 181 -9.66 10.90 13.81
N ASP A 182 -9.06 9.75 13.48
CA ASP A 182 -9.13 9.19 12.15
C ASP A 182 -10.58 8.87 11.75
N VAL A 183 -11.34 8.25 12.63
CA VAL A 183 -12.72 7.91 12.35
C VAL A 183 -13.64 9.16 12.32
N ASN A 184 -13.35 10.18 13.12
CA ASN A 184 -14.07 11.46 13.09
C ASN A 184 -13.82 12.23 11.78
N LEU A 185 -12.56 12.27 11.32
CA LEU A 185 -12.22 12.86 10.02
C LEU A 185 -12.91 12.11 8.88
N THR A 186 -12.97 10.79 8.96
CA THR A 186 -13.65 9.94 7.98
C THR A 186 -15.14 10.28 7.89
N LEU A 187 -15.84 10.44 9.01
CA LEU A 187 -17.24 10.84 9.04
C LEU A 187 -17.47 12.27 8.50
N LYS A 188 -16.63 13.22 8.91
CA LYS A 188 -16.68 14.60 8.40
C LYS A 188 -16.45 14.66 6.89
N LEU A 189 -15.49 13.90 6.37
CA LEU A 189 -15.24 13.81 4.94
C LEU A 189 -16.45 13.27 4.19
N TRP A 190 -17.10 12.22 4.73
CA TRP A 190 -18.31 11.71 4.11
C TRP A 190 -19.41 12.77 4.02
N ASN A 191 -19.65 13.54 5.08
CA ASN A 191 -20.66 14.61 5.07
C ASN A 191 -20.39 15.68 4.00
N VAL A 192 -19.12 15.91 3.65
CA VAL A 192 -18.73 16.80 2.56
C VAL A 192 -18.91 16.10 1.21
N PHE A 193 -18.45 14.86 1.08
CA PHE A 193 -18.47 14.14 -0.19
C PHE A 193 -19.86 13.73 -0.62
N GLU A 194 -20.75 13.43 0.30
CA GLU A 194 -22.15 13.13 0.00
C GLU A 194 -22.80 14.27 -0.82
N LYS A 195 -22.53 15.52 -0.46
CA LYS A 195 -23.00 16.69 -1.21
C LYS A 195 -22.24 16.87 -2.54
N LYS A 196 -20.89 16.72 -2.50
CA LYS A 196 -20.05 16.91 -3.69
C LYS A 196 -20.29 15.90 -4.79
N LEU A 197 -20.69 14.69 -4.46
CA LEU A 197 -21.03 13.66 -5.43
C LEU A 197 -22.25 14.04 -6.30
N ASP A 198 -23.12 14.93 -5.81
CA ASP A 198 -24.30 15.41 -6.52
C ASP A 198 -24.05 16.75 -7.24
N GLU A 199 -22.88 17.37 -7.05
CA GLU A 199 -22.51 18.57 -7.81
C GLU A 199 -22.41 18.23 -9.31
N VAL A 200 -22.94 19.12 -10.15
CA VAL A 200 -22.92 18.95 -11.61
C VAL A 200 -21.50 19.18 -12.13
N VAL A 201 -20.94 18.16 -12.75
CA VAL A 201 -19.60 18.21 -13.36
C VAL A 201 -19.68 18.79 -14.77
N TYR A 202 -20.65 18.33 -15.56
CA TYR A 202 -20.92 18.83 -16.89
C TYR A 202 -22.36 18.52 -17.33
N THR A 203 -22.82 19.23 -18.35
CA THR A 203 -24.13 19.01 -18.99
C THR A 203 -23.90 18.31 -20.32
N LYS A 204 -24.49 17.13 -20.51
CA LYS A 204 -24.49 16.40 -21.77
C LYS A 204 -25.73 16.78 -22.57
N GLU A 205 -25.56 17.22 -23.80
CA GLU A 205 -26.67 17.39 -24.76
C GLU A 205 -26.83 16.06 -25.54
N ASN A 206 -28.03 15.52 -25.56
CA ASN A 206 -28.40 14.32 -26.30
C ASN A 206 -28.83 14.65 -27.70
N ASP A 207 -28.90 13.64 -28.58
CA ASP A 207 -29.26 13.81 -30.00
C ASP A 207 -30.69 14.35 -30.20
N ASP A 208 -31.58 14.22 -29.20
CA ASP A 208 -32.94 14.73 -29.18
C ASP A 208 -33.05 16.19 -28.65
N GLY A 209 -31.90 16.82 -28.36
CA GLY A 209 -31.83 18.18 -27.79
C GLY A 209 -32.10 18.27 -26.30
N SER A 210 -32.37 17.13 -25.62
CA SER A 210 -32.50 17.09 -24.17
C SER A 210 -31.13 17.25 -23.48
N LYS A 211 -31.15 17.86 -22.28
CA LYS A 211 -29.92 18.07 -21.48
C LYS A 211 -29.91 17.16 -20.27
N GLU A 212 -28.86 16.35 -20.16
CA GLU A 212 -28.62 15.49 -19.01
C GLU A 212 -27.50 16.06 -18.12
N LEU A 213 -27.83 16.35 -16.88
CA LEU A 213 -26.83 16.76 -15.89
C LEU A 213 -26.02 15.57 -15.42
N LYS A 214 -24.71 15.63 -15.55
CA LYS A 214 -23.79 14.59 -15.13
C LYS A 214 -23.13 14.94 -13.79
N THR A 215 -23.24 14.02 -12.84
CA THR A 215 -22.64 14.11 -11.51
C THR A 215 -21.77 12.89 -11.26
N CYS A 216 -20.95 12.93 -10.22
CA CYS A 216 -20.11 11.81 -9.81
C CYS A 216 -20.89 10.69 -9.10
N ARG A 217 -22.12 10.93 -8.67
CA ARG A 217 -22.95 10.01 -7.87
C ARG A 217 -23.09 8.62 -8.49
N LYS A 218 -23.44 8.54 -9.77
CA LYS A 218 -23.64 7.25 -10.45
C LYS A 218 -22.39 6.38 -10.49
N ILE A 219 -21.22 7.01 -10.67
CA ILE A 219 -19.93 6.30 -10.69
C ILE A 219 -19.63 5.80 -9.28
N PHE A 220 -19.75 6.64 -8.28
CA PHE A 220 -19.54 6.26 -6.88
C PHE A 220 -20.47 5.12 -6.43
N GLU A 221 -21.75 5.15 -6.83
CA GLU A 221 -22.71 4.08 -6.55
C GLU A 221 -22.32 2.76 -7.23
N LEU A 222 -21.78 2.81 -8.45
CA LEU A 222 -21.26 1.63 -9.13
C LEU A 222 -20.10 1.01 -8.35
N GLU A 223 -19.12 1.83 -7.95
CA GLU A 223 -17.97 1.39 -7.16
C GLU A 223 -18.41 0.82 -5.80
N THR A 224 -19.37 1.46 -5.14
CA THR A 224 -19.95 0.97 -3.88
C THR A 224 -20.65 -0.39 -4.04
N LYS A 225 -21.39 -0.59 -5.12
CA LYS A 225 -22.05 -1.87 -5.43
C LYS A 225 -21.06 -2.97 -5.82
N LEU A 226 -19.96 -2.60 -6.47
CA LEU A 226 -18.89 -3.51 -6.87
C LEU A 226 -18.07 -3.99 -5.67
N PHE A 227 -17.92 -3.16 -4.65
CA PHE A 227 -17.02 -3.37 -3.53
C PHE A 227 -17.19 -4.74 -2.83
N PRO A 228 -18.39 -5.24 -2.46
CA PRO A 228 -18.55 -6.56 -1.87
C PRO A 228 -18.03 -7.69 -2.75
N CYS A 229 -18.20 -7.59 -4.08
CA CYS A 229 -17.66 -8.55 -5.02
C CYS A 229 -16.11 -8.57 -5.00
N LEU A 230 -15.48 -7.40 -4.89
CA LEU A 230 -14.02 -7.29 -4.81
C LEU A 230 -13.49 -7.90 -3.51
N VAL A 231 -14.20 -7.71 -2.39
CA VAL A 231 -13.88 -8.38 -1.12
C VAL A 231 -13.96 -9.89 -1.27
N ASP A 232 -15.02 -10.42 -1.90
CA ASP A 232 -15.17 -11.85 -2.17
C ASP A 232 -14.06 -12.39 -3.06
N MET A 233 -13.69 -11.67 -4.12
CA MET A 233 -12.57 -12.02 -4.99
C MET A 233 -11.25 -12.06 -4.22
N LYS A 234 -11.02 -11.09 -3.33
CA LYS A 234 -9.81 -11.04 -2.50
C LYS A 234 -9.74 -12.23 -1.54
N PHE A 235 -10.84 -12.58 -0.87
CA PHE A 235 -10.90 -13.76 0.01
C PHE A 235 -10.76 -15.07 -0.76
N LYS A 236 -11.40 -15.19 -1.90
CA LYS A 236 -11.31 -16.38 -2.77
C LYS A 236 -9.89 -16.56 -3.31
N GLY A 237 -9.24 -15.49 -3.72
CA GLY A 237 -7.92 -15.52 -4.34
C GLY A 237 -7.86 -16.31 -5.65
N VAL A 238 -6.70 -16.27 -6.30
CA VAL A 238 -6.42 -16.96 -7.55
C VAL A 238 -5.61 -18.23 -7.28
N LYS A 239 -6.10 -19.39 -7.72
CA LYS A 239 -5.41 -20.67 -7.58
C LYS A 239 -4.12 -20.68 -8.41
N ILE A 240 -3.02 -21.10 -7.80
CA ILE A 240 -1.71 -21.20 -8.43
C ILE A 240 -1.24 -22.66 -8.44
N ASP A 241 -0.73 -23.09 -9.57
CA ASP A 241 0.00 -24.36 -9.68
C ASP A 241 1.45 -24.13 -9.19
N VAL A 242 1.63 -24.26 -7.89
CA VAL A 242 2.92 -24.03 -7.21
C VAL A 242 4.01 -24.96 -7.76
N GLN A 243 3.68 -26.21 -8.07
CA GLN A 243 4.65 -27.16 -8.57
C GLN A 243 5.14 -26.80 -9.96
N LYS A 244 4.22 -26.44 -10.84
CA LYS A 244 4.54 -25.95 -12.19
C LYS A 244 5.35 -24.66 -12.15
N ALA A 245 4.98 -23.71 -11.27
CA ALA A 245 5.73 -22.47 -11.06
C ALA A 245 7.18 -22.75 -10.65
N LYS A 246 7.39 -23.61 -9.64
CA LYS A 246 8.74 -24.02 -9.19
C LYS A 246 9.54 -24.71 -10.29
N THR A 247 8.90 -25.60 -11.08
CA THR A 247 9.55 -26.29 -12.20
C THR A 247 9.99 -25.28 -13.27
N LEU A 248 9.11 -24.33 -13.61
CA LEU A 248 9.42 -23.28 -14.58
C LEU A 248 10.57 -22.38 -14.09
N GLY A 249 10.58 -22.04 -12.80
CA GLY A 249 11.69 -21.29 -12.18
C GLY A 249 13.04 -21.98 -12.38
N LYS A 250 13.11 -23.29 -12.10
CA LYS A 250 14.32 -24.10 -12.31
C LYS A 250 14.75 -24.15 -13.78
N LEU A 251 13.80 -24.25 -14.72
CA LEU A 251 14.09 -24.23 -16.15
C LEU A 251 14.66 -22.88 -16.61
N LEU A 252 14.10 -21.78 -16.13
CA LEU A 252 14.60 -20.43 -16.43
C LEU A 252 16.00 -20.22 -15.89
N GLU A 253 16.28 -20.67 -14.67
CA GLU A 253 17.60 -20.63 -14.05
C GLU A 253 18.61 -21.41 -14.88
N LYS A 254 18.32 -22.67 -15.19
CA LYS A 254 19.16 -23.51 -16.06
C LYS A 254 19.44 -22.85 -17.41
N ARG A 255 18.42 -22.23 -18.00
CA ARG A 255 18.57 -21.51 -19.29
C ARG A 255 19.48 -20.30 -19.16
N ARG A 256 19.31 -19.47 -18.11
CA ARG A 256 20.21 -18.34 -17.78
C ARG A 256 21.66 -18.82 -17.65
N ASP A 257 21.88 -19.85 -16.83
CA ASP A 257 23.22 -20.34 -16.51
C ASP A 257 23.90 -20.95 -17.74
N ASN A 258 23.15 -21.64 -18.61
CA ASN A 258 23.69 -22.12 -19.87
C ASN A 258 24.14 -20.99 -20.80
N LEU A 259 23.38 -19.89 -20.88
CA LEU A 259 23.80 -18.72 -21.66
C LEU A 259 25.10 -18.11 -21.12
N LEU A 260 25.22 -18.01 -19.79
CA LEU A 260 26.44 -17.50 -19.16
C LEU A 260 27.63 -18.46 -19.34
N LYS A 261 27.42 -19.76 -19.24
CA LYS A 261 28.44 -20.77 -19.54
C LYS A 261 28.97 -20.67 -20.97
N ILE A 262 28.08 -20.42 -21.95
CA ILE A 262 28.49 -20.21 -23.34
C ILE A 262 29.36 -18.93 -23.46
N ILE A 263 28.96 -17.83 -22.82
CA ILE A 263 29.76 -16.60 -22.84
C ILE A 263 31.12 -16.88 -22.20
N LYS A 264 31.17 -17.49 -21.01
CA LYS A 264 32.41 -17.82 -20.29
C LYS A 264 33.33 -18.71 -21.13
N LYS A 265 32.81 -19.75 -21.78
CA LYS A 265 33.56 -20.67 -22.63
C LYS A 265 34.31 -19.94 -23.77
N HIS A 266 33.70 -18.89 -24.35
CA HIS A 266 34.27 -18.19 -25.53
C HIS A 266 35.07 -16.95 -25.17
N THR A 267 34.86 -16.39 -23.99
CA THR A 267 35.49 -15.12 -23.60
C THR A 267 36.39 -15.23 -22.36
N ASN A 268 36.34 -16.34 -21.69
CA ASN A 268 36.97 -16.59 -20.37
C ASN A 268 36.56 -15.55 -19.30
N LEU A 269 35.38 -14.89 -19.45
CA LEU A 269 34.85 -13.88 -18.54
C LEU A 269 33.64 -14.42 -17.78
N ASP A 270 33.61 -14.18 -16.46
CA ASP A 270 32.42 -14.33 -15.64
C ASP A 270 31.62 -13.05 -15.70
N ILE A 271 30.38 -13.12 -16.19
CA ILE A 271 29.52 -11.96 -16.44
C ILE A 271 28.40 -11.88 -15.43
N GLU A 272 28.41 -10.79 -14.67
CA GLU A 272 27.30 -10.30 -13.85
C GLU A 272 26.32 -9.55 -14.76
N ILE A 273 25.18 -10.16 -15.07
CA ILE A 273 24.26 -9.64 -16.12
C ILE A 273 23.64 -8.29 -15.80
N TRP A 274 23.53 -7.90 -14.52
CA TRP A 274 22.97 -6.61 -14.09
C TRP A 274 24.03 -5.55 -13.81
N ALA A 275 25.29 -5.91 -13.70
CA ALA A 275 26.38 -4.98 -13.45
C ALA A 275 26.95 -4.43 -14.76
N ALA A 276 26.76 -3.12 -15.01
CA ALA A 276 27.29 -2.45 -16.22
C ALA A 276 28.81 -2.56 -16.32
N SER A 277 29.52 -2.55 -15.19
CA SER A 277 30.99 -2.75 -15.14
C SER A 277 31.43 -4.14 -15.59
N SER A 278 30.64 -5.17 -15.27
CA SER A 278 30.92 -6.53 -15.73
C SER A 278 30.67 -6.68 -17.23
N ILE A 279 29.57 -6.09 -17.74
CA ILE A 279 29.30 -6.09 -19.19
C ILE A 279 30.32 -5.26 -19.94
N LYS A 280 30.86 -4.19 -19.33
CA LYS A 280 31.95 -3.40 -19.94
C LYS A 280 33.19 -4.26 -20.24
N LYS A 281 33.55 -5.19 -19.34
CA LYS A 281 34.67 -6.12 -19.61
C LYS A 281 34.42 -6.97 -20.84
N LEU A 282 33.18 -7.37 -21.10
CA LEU A 282 32.79 -8.10 -22.31
C LEU A 282 32.86 -7.20 -23.54
N LEU A 283 32.41 -5.95 -23.45
CA LEU A 283 32.51 -4.98 -24.53
C LEU A 283 33.98 -4.74 -24.92
N ASP A 284 34.84 -4.49 -23.94
CA ASP A 284 36.27 -4.27 -24.13
C ASP A 284 36.94 -5.50 -24.76
N HIS A 285 36.63 -6.72 -24.25
CA HIS A 285 37.11 -7.99 -24.80
C HIS A 285 36.69 -8.21 -26.26
N GLN A 286 35.50 -7.76 -26.63
CA GLN A 286 34.92 -7.89 -27.97
C GLN A 286 35.23 -6.68 -28.86
N GLN A 287 36.03 -5.70 -28.38
CA GLN A 287 36.39 -4.45 -29.07
C GLN A 287 35.15 -3.65 -29.56
N ILE A 288 34.11 -3.61 -28.68
CA ILE A 288 32.87 -2.88 -28.95
C ILE A 288 32.90 -1.55 -28.19
N PHE A 289 32.88 -0.43 -28.90
CA PHE A 289 32.99 0.92 -28.34
C PHE A 289 31.88 1.86 -28.82
N ASP A 290 30.90 1.36 -29.54
CA ASP A 290 29.77 2.09 -30.13
C ASP A 290 28.58 2.28 -29.16
N TYR A 291 28.87 2.49 -27.88
CA TYR A 291 27.87 2.70 -26.84
C TYR A 291 27.98 4.07 -26.17
N ASP A 292 26.85 4.60 -25.77
CA ASP A 292 26.81 5.81 -24.95
C ASP A 292 27.34 5.55 -23.54
N LYS A 293 27.90 6.57 -22.92
CA LYS A 293 28.25 6.55 -21.49
C LYS A 293 27.09 7.11 -20.66
N THR A 294 27.01 6.69 -19.40
CA THR A 294 26.10 7.33 -18.44
C THR A 294 26.53 8.78 -18.21
N LYS A 295 25.59 9.61 -17.72
CA LYS A 295 25.89 11.01 -17.41
C LYS A 295 27.04 11.13 -16.42
N ASP A 296 27.87 12.14 -16.59
CA ASP A 296 28.83 12.55 -15.59
C ASP A 296 28.12 12.88 -14.29
N ARG A 297 28.77 12.67 -13.17
CA ARG A 297 28.19 12.91 -11.85
C ARG A 297 29.00 13.92 -11.07
N GLU A 298 28.34 14.77 -10.36
CA GLU A 298 28.96 15.60 -9.34
C GLU A 298 29.30 14.76 -8.12
N LYS A 299 30.53 14.89 -7.66
CA LYS A 299 31.02 14.24 -6.45
C LYS A 299 31.46 15.32 -5.47
N LYS A 300 30.97 15.25 -4.24
CA LYS A 300 31.40 16.14 -3.18
C LYS A 300 32.86 15.87 -2.80
N ILE A 301 33.67 16.91 -2.80
CA ILE A 301 35.10 16.82 -2.43
C ILE A 301 35.17 16.73 -0.91
N LYS A 302 35.94 15.77 -0.42
CA LYS A 302 36.17 15.59 1.03
C LYS A 302 37.60 15.95 1.38
N GLY A 303 37.77 16.63 2.52
CA GLY A 303 39.07 16.92 3.12
C GLY A 303 39.75 15.65 3.68
N LYS A 304 40.98 15.79 4.16
CA LYS A 304 41.74 14.70 4.79
C LYS A 304 41.06 14.12 6.04
N ASP A 305 40.16 14.89 6.68
CA ASP A 305 39.35 14.54 7.82
C ASP A 305 38.05 13.81 7.45
N GLY A 306 37.80 13.55 6.14
CA GLY A 306 36.59 12.89 5.63
C GLY A 306 35.36 13.80 5.52
N LYS A 307 35.45 15.07 5.98
CA LYS A 307 34.34 16.03 5.90
C LYS A 307 34.25 16.64 4.50
N VAL A 308 33.02 17.00 4.08
CA VAL A 308 32.78 17.66 2.80
C VAL A 308 33.35 19.09 2.88
N LEU A 309 34.18 19.45 1.90
CA LEU A 309 34.66 20.82 1.76
C LEU A 309 33.53 21.71 1.27
N LEU A 310 33.45 22.93 1.81
CA LEU A 310 32.46 23.93 1.42
C LEU A 310 33.11 25.05 0.60
N ASN A 311 32.34 25.66 -0.28
CA ASN A 311 32.66 26.91 -0.96
C ASN A 311 32.50 28.09 0.02
N GLU A 312 32.88 29.28 -0.37
CA GLU A 312 32.75 30.52 0.43
C GLU A 312 31.29 30.86 0.76
N ASP A 313 30.33 30.42 -0.06
CA ASP A 313 28.89 30.58 0.11
C ASP A 313 28.25 29.47 0.98
N GLY A 314 29.03 28.56 1.55
CA GLY A 314 28.55 27.45 2.36
C GLY A 314 28.02 26.24 1.58
N THR A 315 28.03 26.27 0.26
CA THR A 315 27.61 25.11 -0.56
C THR A 315 28.72 24.06 -0.64
N PRO A 316 28.36 22.75 -0.79
CA PRO A 316 29.36 21.69 -0.96
C PRO A 316 30.23 21.92 -2.19
N LYS A 317 31.56 21.88 -2.01
CA LYS A 317 32.49 21.89 -3.15
C LYS A 317 32.38 20.58 -3.89
N THR A 318 32.13 20.62 -5.21
CA THR A 318 31.96 19.45 -6.08
C THR A 318 32.98 19.40 -7.18
N GLU A 319 33.26 18.20 -7.67
CA GLU A 319 34.02 17.94 -8.87
C GLU A 319 33.18 17.12 -9.85
N ILE A 320 33.29 17.37 -11.13
CA ILE A 320 32.65 16.57 -12.18
C ILE A 320 33.51 15.35 -12.46
N VAL A 321 33.01 14.19 -12.11
CA VAL A 321 33.63 12.89 -12.41
C VAL A 321 33.05 12.37 -13.72
N LYS A 322 33.87 12.32 -14.76
CA LYS A 322 33.46 11.75 -16.04
C LYS A 322 33.12 10.29 -15.91
N SER A 323 31.94 9.92 -16.42
CA SER A 323 31.49 8.53 -16.38
C SER A 323 32.25 7.68 -17.41
N THR A 324 32.77 6.56 -16.97
CA THR A 324 33.29 5.48 -17.81
C THR A 324 32.32 4.32 -17.98
N THR A 325 31.17 4.41 -17.32
CA THR A 325 30.15 3.34 -17.28
C THR A 325 29.31 3.36 -18.55
N PRO A 326 29.19 2.25 -19.29
CA PRO A 326 28.36 2.18 -20.47
C PRO A 326 26.87 2.32 -20.10
N LYS A 327 26.14 3.05 -20.94
CA LYS A 327 24.69 3.08 -20.93
C LYS A 327 24.18 1.93 -21.79
N LEU A 328 23.58 0.92 -21.18
CA LEU A 328 23.21 -0.33 -21.84
C LEU A 328 21.69 -0.54 -21.80
N PRO A 329 20.91 0.25 -22.57
CA PRO A 329 19.47 0.05 -22.67
C PRO A 329 19.18 -1.31 -23.33
N LYS A 330 17.98 -1.85 -23.06
CA LYS A 330 17.57 -3.16 -23.58
C LYS A 330 17.67 -3.22 -25.10
N ASP A 331 17.19 -2.18 -25.77
CA ASP A 331 17.14 -2.11 -27.24
C ASP A 331 18.52 -2.16 -27.85
N TYR A 332 19.50 -1.40 -27.32
CA TYR A 332 20.88 -1.47 -27.76
C TYR A 332 21.44 -2.89 -27.69
N LEU A 333 21.28 -3.55 -26.52
CA LEU A 333 21.78 -4.91 -26.33
C LEU A 333 21.06 -5.94 -27.20
N GLN A 334 19.77 -5.75 -27.46
CA GLN A 334 18.93 -6.71 -28.19
C GLN A 334 19.17 -6.66 -29.70
N THR A 335 19.37 -5.45 -30.25
CA THR A 335 19.55 -5.21 -31.68
C THR A 335 21.04 -5.29 -32.15
N HIS A 336 21.95 -5.29 -31.18
CA HIS A 336 23.37 -5.33 -31.50
C HIS A 336 23.79 -6.60 -32.24
N LYS A 337 24.70 -6.48 -33.21
CA LYS A 337 25.18 -7.61 -34.03
C LYS A 337 25.90 -8.70 -33.23
N ASN A 338 26.56 -8.32 -32.12
CA ASN A 338 27.27 -9.26 -31.26
C ASN A 338 26.33 -10.24 -30.56
N ARG A 339 26.55 -11.54 -30.75
CA ARG A 339 25.72 -12.60 -30.19
C ARG A 339 25.71 -12.63 -28.65
N PHE A 340 26.83 -12.28 -28.01
CA PHE A 340 26.96 -12.34 -26.56
C PHE A 340 26.11 -11.26 -25.87
N LEU A 341 26.01 -10.05 -26.47
CA LEU A 341 25.11 -9.01 -25.95
C LEU A 341 23.64 -9.44 -26.01
N ARG A 342 23.23 -10.08 -27.11
CA ARG A 342 21.87 -10.67 -27.19
C ARG A 342 21.65 -11.82 -26.20
N MET A 343 22.71 -12.60 -25.89
CA MET A 343 22.64 -13.64 -24.85
C MET A 343 22.47 -13.03 -23.46
N ILE A 344 23.09 -11.87 -23.16
CA ILE A 344 22.89 -11.15 -21.91
C ILE A 344 21.43 -10.72 -21.77
N VAL A 345 20.79 -10.19 -22.84
CA VAL A 345 19.37 -9.84 -22.80
C VAL A 345 18.49 -11.05 -22.45
N LYS A 346 18.73 -12.16 -23.13
CA LYS A 346 17.99 -13.42 -22.84
C LYS A 346 18.23 -13.94 -21.42
N ALA A 347 19.46 -13.82 -20.91
CA ALA A 347 19.79 -14.18 -19.53
C ALA A 347 19.07 -13.27 -18.53
N ARG A 348 19.02 -11.94 -18.76
CA ARG A 348 18.25 -10.98 -17.96
C ARG A 348 16.75 -11.27 -17.98
N GLU A 349 16.20 -11.65 -19.14
CA GLU A 349 14.79 -12.02 -19.27
C GLU A 349 14.46 -13.28 -18.45
N CYS A 350 15.32 -14.31 -18.53
CA CYS A 350 15.16 -15.52 -17.70
C CYS A 350 15.27 -15.19 -16.21
N ASP A 351 16.25 -14.39 -15.81
CA ASP A 351 16.47 -13.99 -14.43
C ASP A 351 15.30 -13.18 -13.87
N LYS A 352 14.82 -12.17 -14.61
CA LYS A 352 13.67 -11.37 -14.24
C LYS A 352 12.39 -12.21 -14.18
N ALA A 353 12.17 -13.10 -15.16
CA ALA A 353 11.01 -13.98 -15.17
C ALA A 353 11.00 -14.91 -13.95
N LYS A 354 12.15 -15.46 -13.57
CA LYS A 354 12.27 -16.29 -12.36
C LYS A 354 12.08 -15.44 -11.09
N ASN A 355 12.92 -14.44 -10.87
CA ASN A 355 13.00 -13.77 -9.57
C ASN A 355 11.82 -12.83 -9.33
N THR A 356 11.39 -12.06 -10.34
CA THR A 356 10.31 -11.08 -10.17
C THR A 356 8.93 -11.71 -10.30
N PHE A 357 8.72 -12.56 -11.33
CA PHE A 357 7.38 -13.06 -11.61
C PHE A 357 7.08 -14.41 -10.98
N ILE A 358 8.05 -15.31 -10.84
CA ILE A 358 7.79 -16.63 -10.24
C ILE A 358 8.04 -16.59 -8.75
N GLU A 359 9.25 -16.26 -8.30
CA GLU A 359 9.59 -16.27 -6.87
C GLU A 359 8.82 -15.19 -6.12
N GLY A 360 8.74 -13.96 -6.70
CA GLY A 360 7.95 -12.89 -6.11
C GLY A 360 6.47 -13.23 -5.97
N LEU A 361 5.85 -13.93 -6.95
CA LEU A 361 4.48 -14.40 -6.79
C LEU A 361 4.35 -15.52 -5.75
N LEU A 362 5.33 -16.42 -5.67
CA LEU A 362 5.29 -17.53 -4.72
C LEU A 362 5.38 -17.08 -3.25
N GLU A 363 5.98 -15.92 -2.97
CA GLU A 363 6.01 -15.33 -1.63
C GLU A 363 4.61 -14.97 -1.10
N PHE A 364 3.68 -14.64 -2.01
CA PHE A 364 2.30 -14.28 -1.68
C PHE A 364 1.34 -15.48 -1.69
N VAL A 365 1.83 -16.69 -1.92
CA VAL A 365 0.96 -17.87 -1.94
C VAL A 365 0.58 -18.26 -0.52
N HIS A 366 -0.71 -18.27 -0.26
CA HIS A 366 -1.32 -18.80 0.96
C HIS A 366 -2.33 -19.89 0.57
N GLU A 367 -2.19 -21.09 1.16
CA GLU A 367 -3.05 -22.25 0.87
C GLU A 367 -3.27 -22.54 -0.63
N GLY A 368 -2.19 -22.40 -1.43
CA GLY A 368 -2.20 -22.63 -2.88
C GLY A 368 -2.89 -21.53 -3.70
N ARG A 369 -3.15 -20.38 -3.13
CA ARG A 369 -3.78 -19.23 -3.77
C ARG A 369 -2.98 -17.94 -3.53
N ILE A 370 -3.13 -16.99 -4.43
CA ILE A 370 -2.64 -15.62 -4.28
C ILE A 370 -3.84 -14.71 -4.07
N HIS A 371 -3.78 -13.89 -3.03
CA HIS A 371 -4.81 -12.92 -2.66
C HIS A 371 -4.33 -11.52 -3.03
N ALA A 372 -4.51 -11.17 -4.30
CA ALA A 372 -4.04 -9.90 -4.85
C ALA A 372 -4.75 -8.69 -4.21
N ASP A 373 -4.05 -7.57 -4.15
CA ASP A 373 -4.68 -6.30 -3.86
C ASP A 373 -5.44 -5.80 -5.09
N ILE A 374 -6.72 -5.51 -4.89
CA ILE A 374 -7.62 -5.00 -5.91
C ILE A 374 -7.77 -3.51 -5.65
N ASN A 375 -7.18 -2.71 -6.51
CA ASN A 375 -7.20 -1.27 -6.37
C ASN A 375 -8.30 -0.66 -7.25
N GLN A 376 -9.29 -0.01 -6.62
CA GLN A 376 -10.36 0.75 -7.30
C GLN A 376 -9.92 2.18 -7.64
N ILE A 377 -8.75 2.61 -7.15
CA ILE A 377 -8.20 3.95 -7.35
C ILE A 377 -6.98 3.86 -8.27
N ARG A 378 -7.00 4.66 -9.33
CA ARG A 378 -5.83 4.85 -10.19
C ARG A 378 -5.65 6.29 -10.56
#